data_bba086767421b5635b6d6c4ae0168f10
#
_entry.id   bba086767421b5635b6d6c4ae0168f10
#
_cell.length_a   1.000
_cell.length_b   1.000
_cell.length_c   1.000
_cell.angle_alpha   90.00
_cell.angle_beta   90.00
_cell.angle_gamma   90.00
#
_symmetry.space_group_name_H-M   'P 1'
#
loop_
_entity.id
_entity.type
_entity.pdbx_description
1 polymer ?
#
loop_
_entity_poly.entity_id
_entity_poly.type
_entity_poly.pdbx_seq_one_letter_code
_entity_poly.pdbx_strand_id
1 'polypeptide(L)'
;MNMLTKILFVITTPMSMAMAQTQTINFDNFKTGDPPSGWTATKTGSGQAKWTIERDDTAPSKPNVLKQSGEATYPVCIKDDTNLKDGFVEVKFKPISGKEDQAGGVIWRAKDANNYYIARANALEDNVAIYHTIQGRRTEKKRASMKVATNQWHTLRVGFQNNHFTVTFDGKKAIEWDDDTFKDAGKVGVWTKADSVTLFDDFTYGAK
;
A
#
# COMPACT_ATOMS: atom_id res chain seq x y z
N MET A 1 55.45 44.62 -21.03
CA MET A 1 54.08 44.80 -20.40
C MET A 1 53.27 43.53 -20.76
N ASN A 2 53.36 42.51 -19.87
CA ASN A 2 52.78 41.19 -20.11
C ASN A 2 51.35 41.16 -19.53
N MET A 3 50.37 41.07 -20.41
CA MET A 3 48.96 40.83 -20.03
C MET A 3 48.75 39.33 -19.76
N LEU A 4 48.56 38.94 -18.48
CA LEU A 4 48.14 37.60 -18.11
C LEU A 4 46.61 37.49 -18.30
N THR A 5 46.18 36.70 -19.28
CA THR A 5 44.76 36.36 -19.48
C THR A 5 44.37 35.27 -18.47
N LYS A 6 43.54 35.57 -17.50
CA LYS A 6 42.93 34.59 -16.57
C LYS A 6 41.84 33.84 -17.28
N ILE A 7 42.02 32.55 -17.52
CA ILE A 7 41.00 31.63 -18.03
C ILE A 7 40.21 31.16 -16.80
N LEU A 8 38.91 31.49 -16.76
CA LEU A 8 37.98 31.04 -15.75
C LEU A 8 37.36 29.69 -16.19
N PHE A 9 37.76 28.60 -15.52
CA PHE A 9 37.15 27.28 -15.74
C PHE A 9 35.83 27.21 -14.99
N VAL A 10 34.70 27.19 -15.71
CA VAL A 10 33.38 26.91 -15.14
C VAL A 10 33.24 25.39 -15.08
N ILE A 11 33.33 24.83 -13.87
CA ILE A 11 33.08 23.42 -13.61
C ILE A 11 31.53 23.25 -13.49
N THR A 12 30.88 22.77 -14.54
CA THR A 12 29.47 22.33 -14.48
C THR A 12 29.42 20.92 -13.91
N THR A 13 29.00 20.78 -12.65
CA THR A 13 28.66 19.47 -12.06
C THR A 13 27.37 18.96 -12.70
N PRO A 14 27.33 17.74 -13.27
CA PRO A 14 26.09 17.18 -13.78
C PRO A 14 25.18 16.86 -12.58
N MET A 15 24.02 17.50 -12.55
CA MET A 15 22.97 17.19 -11.60
C MET A 15 22.35 15.83 -12.02
N SER A 16 22.75 14.76 -11.36
CA SER A 16 22.15 13.43 -11.54
C SER A 16 20.71 13.48 -11.05
N MET A 17 19.74 13.50 -11.95
CA MET A 17 18.36 13.22 -11.60
C MET A 17 18.26 11.74 -11.23
N ALA A 18 18.18 11.44 -9.94
CA ALA A 18 17.80 10.11 -9.46
C ALA A 18 16.40 9.81 -9.99
N MET A 19 16.29 8.87 -10.94
CA MET A 19 15.01 8.34 -11.38
C MET A 19 14.33 7.67 -10.20
N ALA A 20 13.10 8.08 -9.89
CA ALA A 20 12.31 7.46 -8.83
C ALA A 20 12.15 5.96 -9.14
N GLN A 21 12.72 5.09 -8.31
CA GLN A 21 12.74 3.66 -8.56
C GLN A 21 11.42 3.03 -8.09
N THR A 22 10.68 2.43 -9.04
CA THR A 22 9.53 1.56 -8.74
C THR A 22 10.04 0.21 -8.26
N GLN A 23 9.48 -0.31 -7.17
CA GLN A 23 9.77 -1.64 -6.65
C GLN A 23 8.48 -2.48 -6.62
N THR A 24 8.60 -3.74 -7.04
CA THR A 24 7.51 -4.73 -6.98
C THR A 24 7.96 -5.92 -6.15
N ILE A 25 7.12 -6.34 -5.21
CA ILE A 25 7.31 -7.51 -4.36
C ILE A 25 6.19 -8.50 -4.69
N ASN A 26 6.57 -9.62 -5.28
CA ASN A 26 5.66 -10.67 -5.72
C ASN A 26 5.57 -11.87 -4.74
N PHE A 27 6.21 -11.80 -3.60
CA PHE A 27 6.24 -12.79 -2.54
C PHE A 27 6.83 -14.17 -2.89
N ASP A 28 7.23 -14.44 -4.13
CA ASP A 28 7.67 -15.77 -4.60
C ASP A 28 8.92 -16.30 -3.90
N ASN A 29 9.81 -15.42 -3.49
CA ASN A 29 11.08 -15.78 -2.85
C ASN A 29 10.99 -15.86 -1.32
N PHE A 30 9.80 -15.66 -0.72
CA PHE A 30 9.62 -15.77 0.72
C PHE A 30 9.26 -17.19 1.14
N LYS A 31 9.68 -17.57 2.34
CA LYS A 31 9.36 -18.86 2.94
C LYS A 31 7.88 -18.95 3.26
N THR A 32 7.22 -20.03 2.84
CA THR A 32 5.83 -20.32 3.17
C THR A 32 5.62 -20.64 4.64
N GLY A 33 4.44 -20.27 5.17
CA GLY A 33 4.02 -20.53 6.55
C GLY A 33 4.35 -19.40 7.52
N ASP A 34 5.28 -18.52 7.19
CA ASP A 34 5.70 -17.39 8.02
C ASP A 34 5.25 -16.05 7.39
N PRO A 35 5.19 -14.96 8.16
CA PRO A 35 5.11 -13.61 7.61
C PRO A 35 6.36 -13.28 6.75
N PRO A 36 6.26 -12.42 5.73
CA PRO A 36 7.42 -12.08 4.91
C PRO A 36 8.47 -11.32 5.73
N SER A 37 9.74 -11.67 5.58
CA SER A 37 10.84 -10.93 6.20
C SER A 37 10.92 -9.49 5.68
N GLY A 38 11.27 -8.52 6.53
CA GLY A 38 11.26 -7.09 6.19
C GLY A 38 9.86 -6.46 6.14
N TRP A 39 8.90 -7.14 6.78
CA TRP A 39 7.56 -6.64 7.01
C TRP A 39 7.16 -6.80 8.48
N THR A 40 6.47 -5.82 9.01
CA THR A 40 5.85 -5.88 10.33
C THR A 40 4.40 -6.35 10.19
N ALA A 41 4.17 -7.65 10.45
CA ALA A 41 2.84 -8.26 10.53
C ALA A 41 2.19 -7.90 11.86
N THR A 42 1.13 -7.10 11.83
CA THR A 42 0.51 -6.51 13.03
C THR A 42 -0.99 -6.23 12.84
N LYS A 43 -1.57 -5.44 13.71
CA LYS A 43 -2.96 -4.96 13.65
C LYS A 43 -3.12 -3.61 14.33
N THR A 44 -4.19 -2.90 13.99
CA THR A 44 -4.78 -1.82 14.79
C THR A 44 -5.92 -2.41 15.62
N GLY A 45 -6.04 -2.01 16.87
CA GLY A 45 -7.10 -2.48 17.76
C GLY A 45 -6.85 -3.88 18.31
N SER A 46 -7.91 -4.68 18.48
CA SER A 46 -7.91 -6.00 19.14
C SER A 46 -7.97 -7.17 18.14
N GLY A 47 -7.89 -8.39 18.67
CA GLY A 47 -7.98 -9.63 17.89
C GLY A 47 -6.62 -10.22 17.54
N GLN A 48 -6.61 -11.17 16.60
CA GLN A 48 -5.43 -11.96 16.19
C GLN A 48 -5.27 -11.92 14.67
N ALA A 49 -4.50 -10.98 14.14
CA ALA A 49 -4.13 -11.00 12.74
C ALA A 49 -3.20 -12.19 12.45
N LYS A 50 -3.39 -12.86 11.31
CA LYS A 50 -2.55 -13.97 10.85
C LYS A 50 -2.11 -13.70 9.43
N TRP A 51 -0.86 -13.28 9.28
CA TRP A 51 -0.21 -13.03 8.01
C TRP A 51 0.77 -14.15 7.70
N THR A 52 0.64 -14.79 6.53
CA THR A 52 1.49 -15.91 6.11
C THR A 52 1.76 -15.83 4.61
N ILE A 53 2.91 -16.33 4.19
CA ILE A 53 3.17 -16.63 2.79
C ILE A 53 2.58 -18.00 2.48
N GLU A 54 1.75 -18.09 1.45
CA GLU A 54 1.12 -19.33 1.01
C GLU A 54 1.22 -19.50 -0.50
N ARG A 55 1.11 -20.74 -0.98
CA ARG A 55 1.03 -21.02 -2.43
C ARG A 55 -0.38 -20.77 -2.93
N ASP A 56 -0.49 -20.13 -4.08
CA ASP A 56 -1.75 -19.99 -4.82
C ASP A 56 -1.49 -20.09 -6.34
N ASP A 57 -2.02 -21.15 -6.97
CA ASP A 57 -1.84 -21.38 -8.40
C ASP A 57 -2.61 -20.39 -9.28
N THR A 58 -3.48 -19.56 -8.68
CA THR A 58 -4.22 -18.49 -9.36
C THR A 58 -3.54 -17.12 -9.22
N ALA A 59 -2.42 -17.03 -8.49
CA ALA A 59 -1.68 -15.80 -8.26
C ALA A 59 -1.27 -15.14 -9.59
N PRO A 60 -1.29 -13.82 -9.69
CA PRO A 60 -0.77 -13.07 -10.84
C PRO A 60 0.71 -13.35 -11.08
N SER A 61 1.52 -13.33 -10.04
CA SER A 61 2.84 -13.95 -10.02
C SER A 61 2.77 -15.29 -9.28
N LYS A 62 3.70 -16.20 -9.54
CA LYS A 62 3.67 -17.54 -8.98
C LYS A 62 5.04 -17.91 -8.42
N PRO A 63 5.09 -18.70 -7.35
CA PRO A 63 4.01 -19.55 -6.80
C PRO A 63 3.34 -18.99 -5.54
N ASN A 64 3.77 -17.89 -4.95
CA ASN A 64 3.43 -17.49 -3.60
C ASN A 64 2.64 -16.18 -3.52
N VAL A 65 1.84 -16.05 -2.49
CA VAL A 65 1.08 -14.85 -2.14
C VAL A 65 1.24 -14.52 -0.66
N LEU A 66 1.01 -13.28 -0.27
CA LEU A 66 0.80 -12.92 1.13
C LEU A 66 -0.68 -13.07 1.46
N LYS A 67 -1.00 -13.87 2.48
CA LYS A 67 -2.37 -14.12 2.94
C LYS A 67 -2.61 -13.57 4.33
N GLN A 68 -3.74 -12.91 4.52
CA GLN A 68 -4.36 -12.66 5.82
C GLN A 68 -5.50 -13.64 6.04
N SER A 69 -5.53 -14.34 7.20
CA SER A 69 -6.56 -15.33 7.54
C SER A 69 -6.95 -15.34 9.02
N GLY A 70 -6.46 -14.38 9.81
CA GLY A 70 -6.87 -14.19 11.20
C GLY A 70 -8.04 -13.22 11.32
N GLU A 71 -8.53 -13.03 12.53
CA GLU A 71 -9.60 -12.10 12.87
C GLU A 71 -9.08 -11.01 13.82
N ALA A 72 -9.13 -9.76 13.38
CA ALA A 72 -8.72 -8.60 14.17
C ALA A 72 -9.46 -7.34 13.71
N THR A 73 -9.51 -6.30 14.55
CA THR A 73 -10.21 -5.06 14.19
C THR A 73 -9.74 -4.55 12.82
N TYR A 74 -8.43 -4.36 12.63
CA TYR A 74 -7.82 -4.04 11.34
C TYR A 74 -6.46 -4.74 11.24
N PRO A 75 -6.36 -5.91 10.58
CA PRO A 75 -5.08 -6.52 10.25
C PRO A 75 -4.26 -5.61 9.33
N VAL A 76 -2.99 -5.38 9.67
CA VAL A 76 -2.05 -4.53 8.92
C VAL A 76 -0.73 -5.26 8.73
N CYS A 77 -0.15 -5.20 7.54
CA CYS A 77 1.20 -5.69 7.28
C CYS A 77 2.01 -4.56 6.60
N ILE A 78 3.00 -4.03 7.30
CA ILE A 78 3.74 -2.81 6.97
C ILE A 78 5.09 -3.20 6.37
N LYS A 79 5.48 -2.65 5.23
CA LYS A 79 6.82 -2.79 4.65
C LYS A 79 7.81 -1.92 5.41
N ASP A 80 8.83 -2.55 6.03
CA ASP A 80 9.66 -1.90 7.05
C ASP A 80 10.62 -0.84 6.53
N ASP A 81 11.22 -1.07 5.36
CA ASP A 81 12.27 -0.24 4.74
C ASP A 81 11.73 0.81 3.76
N THR A 82 10.46 1.23 3.94
CA THR A 82 9.85 2.27 3.12
C THR A 82 9.68 3.59 3.88
N ASN A 83 9.83 4.72 3.18
CA ASN A 83 9.60 6.06 3.72
C ASN A 83 9.26 7.02 2.59
N LEU A 84 7.98 7.04 2.18
CA LEU A 84 7.50 7.79 1.03
C LEU A 84 6.70 9.00 1.48
N LYS A 85 7.07 10.20 0.99
CA LYS A 85 6.28 11.43 1.14
C LYS A 85 5.30 11.58 -0.01
N ASP A 86 5.82 11.47 -1.23
CA ASP A 86 5.07 11.54 -2.48
C ASP A 86 5.40 10.31 -3.32
N GLY A 87 4.42 9.82 -4.10
CA GLY A 87 4.60 8.62 -4.89
C GLY A 87 3.31 7.83 -5.08
N PHE A 88 3.44 6.52 -5.03
CA PHE A 88 2.28 5.63 -5.12
C PHE A 88 2.53 4.32 -4.37
N VAL A 89 1.42 3.66 -4.04
CA VAL A 89 1.37 2.26 -3.61
C VAL A 89 0.26 1.54 -4.37
N GLU A 90 0.52 0.32 -4.77
CA GLU A 90 -0.39 -0.54 -5.53
C GLU A 90 -0.28 -1.97 -5.03
N VAL A 91 -1.37 -2.72 -5.09
CA VAL A 91 -1.37 -4.15 -4.79
C VAL A 91 -2.41 -4.86 -5.64
N LYS A 92 -2.13 -6.07 -6.06
CA LYS A 92 -3.14 -7.02 -6.48
C LYS A 92 -3.66 -7.76 -5.26
N PHE A 93 -4.97 -7.82 -5.10
CA PHE A 93 -5.59 -8.54 -3.99
C PHE A 93 -6.78 -9.35 -4.46
N LYS A 94 -7.07 -10.43 -3.72
CA LYS A 94 -8.19 -11.33 -3.99
C LYS A 94 -8.93 -11.58 -2.69
N PRO A 95 -10.16 -11.03 -2.52
CA PRO A 95 -10.99 -11.34 -1.36
C PRO A 95 -11.53 -12.75 -1.49
N ILE A 96 -11.25 -13.62 -0.51
CA ILE A 96 -11.62 -15.04 -0.53
C ILE A 96 -12.90 -15.28 0.25
N SER A 97 -12.96 -14.83 1.49
CA SER A 97 -14.09 -15.05 2.40
C SER A 97 -14.07 -14.05 3.56
N GLY A 98 -15.14 -14.07 4.31
CA GLY A 98 -15.42 -13.29 5.50
C GLY A 98 -16.95 -13.11 5.61
N LYS A 99 -17.47 -13.11 6.81
CA LYS A 99 -18.91 -12.88 7.07
C LYS A 99 -19.18 -11.44 7.47
N GLU A 100 -18.26 -10.85 8.22
CA GLU A 100 -18.34 -9.45 8.65
C GLU A 100 -17.77 -8.52 7.57
N ASP A 101 -16.68 -8.95 6.91
CA ASP A 101 -16.02 -8.14 5.90
C ASP A 101 -15.28 -9.00 4.85
N GLN A 102 -15.14 -8.50 3.62
CA GLN A 102 -14.30 -9.10 2.57
C GLN A 102 -13.49 -8.01 1.88
N ALA A 103 -12.54 -7.46 2.60
CA ALA A 103 -11.79 -6.27 2.19
C ALA A 103 -10.33 -6.57 1.88
N GLY A 104 -9.79 -5.85 0.90
CA GLY A 104 -8.37 -5.70 0.66
C GLY A 104 -8.01 -4.23 0.48
N GLY A 105 -6.87 -3.81 1.02
CA GLY A 105 -6.47 -2.41 0.99
C GLY A 105 -4.97 -2.17 1.04
N VAL A 106 -4.58 -0.93 0.78
CA VAL A 106 -3.22 -0.41 0.94
C VAL A 106 -3.20 0.72 1.95
N ILE A 107 -2.10 0.84 2.68
CA ILE A 107 -1.83 1.98 3.56
C ILE A 107 -0.65 2.78 3.03
N TRP A 108 -0.63 4.09 3.32
CA TRP A 108 0.49 4.98 3.02
C TRP A 108 0.69 6.02 4.10
N ARG A 109 1.87 6.65 4.08
CA ARG A 109 2.33 7.58 5.12
C ARG A 109 2.11 7.04 6.53
N ALA A 110 2.26 5.70 6.69
CA ALA A 110 2.10 5.05 7.98
C ALA A 110 3.27 5.42 8.89
N LYS A 111 2.94 5.95 10.06
CA LYS A 111 3.89 6.22 11.16
C LYS A 111 4.07 4.99 12.04
N ASP A 112 2.98 4.27 12.26
CA ASP A 112 2.90 3.04 13.04
C ASP A 112 1.59 2.30 12.70
N ALA A 113 1.26 1.25 13.46
CA ALA A 113 0.04 0.46 13.30
C ALA A 113 -1.26 1.19 13.67
N ASN A 114 -1.19 2.41 14.21
CA ASN A 114 -2.35 3.18 14.68
C ASN A 114 -2.50 4.54 13.97
N ASN A 115 -1.53 4.92 13.12
CA ASN A 115 -1.49 6.23 12.48
C ASN A 115 -1.10 6.10 11.01
N TYR A 116 -2.08 6.09 10.10
CA TYR A 116 -1.88 5.92 8.67
C TYR A 116 -3.10 6.36 7.85
N TYR A 117 -2.91 6.61 6.57
CA TYR A 117 -3.98 6.62 5.58
C TYR A 117 -4.23 5.22 5.04
N ILE A 118 -5.48 4.96 4.62
CA ILE A 118 -5.87 3.70 4.00
C ILE A 118 -6.88 3.93 2.88
N ALA A 119 -6.71 3.21 1.77
CA ALA A 119 -7.74 2.95 0.79
C ALA A 119 -8.02 1.43 0.74
N ARG A 120 -9.29 1.06 0.64
CA ARG A 120 -9.70 -0.35 0.56
C ARG A 120 -10.84 -0.54 -0.43
N ALA A 121 -10.94 -1.73 -1.02
CA ALA A 121 -12.13 -2.21 -1.71
C ALA A 121 -12.76 -3.36 -0.92
N ASN A 122 -14.10 -3.52 -0.97
CA ASN A 122 -14.84 -4.50 -0.18
C ASN A 122 -15.89 -5.20 -1.03
N ALA A 123 -15.80 -6.52 -1.10
CA ALA A 123 -16.68 -7.36 -1.92
C ALA A 123 -18.10 -7.54 -1.32
N LEU A 124 -18.26 -7.45 0.00
CA LEU A 124 -19.60 -7.49 0.63
C LEU A 124 -20.38 -6.20 0.47
N GLU A 125 -19.66 -5.07 0.35
CA GLU A 125 -20.27 -3.75 0.28
C GLU A 125 -20.30 -3.16 -1.14
N ASP A 126 -19.64 -3.78 -2.10
CA ASP A 126 -19.48 -3.26 -3.48
C ASP A 126 -19.04 -1.79 -3.51
N ASN A 127 -17.91 -1.49 -2.83
CA ASN A 127 -17.38 -0.14 -2.78
C ASN A 127 -15.87 -0.07 -2.60
N VAL A 128 -15.33 1.09 -2.97
CA VAL A 128 -13.98 1.55 -2.64
C VAL A 128 -14.10 2.74 -1.70
N ALA A 129 -13.31 2.77 -0.64
CA ALA A 129 -13.36 3.87 0.32
C ALA A 129 -11.97 4.25 0.82
N ILE A 130 -11.82 5.52 1.21
CA ILE A 130 -10.60 6.10 1.76
C ILE A 130 -10.85 6.60 3.18
N TYR A 131 -9.87 6.39 4.06
CA TYR A 131 -9.93 6.73 5.47
C TYR A 131 -8.60 7.29 5.94
N HIS A 132 -8.61 7.95 7.10
CA HIS A 132 -7.44 8.02 7.96
C HIS A 132 -7.68 7.24 9.26
N THR A 133 -6.60 6.71 9.83
CA THR A 133 -6.58 6.13 11.18
C THR A 133 -5.65 6.98 12.04
N ILE A 134 -6.16 7.51 13.15
CA ILE A 134 -5.43 8.35 14.10
C ILE A 134 -5.59 7.73 15.48
N GLN A 135 -4.47 7.38 16.12
CA GLN A 135 -4.47 6.71 17.44
C GLN A 135 -5.40 5.48 17.46
N GLY A 136 -5.40 4.71 16.37
CA GLY A 136 -6.22 3.51 16.21
C GLY A 136 -7.69 3.77 15.81
N ARG A 137 -8.15 5.01 15.82
CA ARG A 137 -9.52 5.37 15.42
C ARG A 137 -9.59 5.65 13.92
N ARG A 138 -10.28 4.79 13.18
CA ARG A 138 -10.52 4.95 11.75
C ARG A 138 -11.71 5.87 11.48
N THR A 139 -11.53 6.82 10.56
CA THR A 139 -12.58 7.75 10.10
C THR A 139 -12.67 7.70 8.58
N GLU A 140 -13.87 7.40 8.05
CA GLU A 140 -14.14 7.44 6.62
C GLU A 140 -14.13 8.88 6.11
N LYS A 141 -13.53 9.08 4.95
CA LYS A 141 -13.44 10.39 4.30
C LYS A 141 -14.23 10.47 3.01
N LYS A 142 -14.12 9.42 2.18
CA LYS A 142 -14.85 9.36 0.92
C LYS A 142 -15.08 7.91 0.51
N ARG A 143 -16.17 7.67 -0.23
CA ARG A 143 -16.57 6.36 -0.74
C ARG A 143 -17.09 6.48 -2.17
N ALA A 144 -16.84 5.46 -2.98
CA ALA A 144 -17.38 5.28 -4.32
C ALA A 144 -18.00 3.88 -4.43
N SER A 145 -19.19 3.77 -5.00
CA SER A 145 -19.82 2.47 -5.33
C SER A 145 -19.09 1.89 -6.54
N MET A 146 -18.52 0.71 -6.38
CA MET A 146 -17.84 -0.05 -7.42
C MET A 146 -18.00 -1.53 -7.15
N LYS A 147 -18.34 -2.30 -8.18
CA LYS A 147 -18.44 -3.77 -8.05
C LYS A 147 -17.08 -4.36 -7.70
N VAL A 148 -17.04 -5.15 -6.62
CA VAL A 148 -15.86 -5.86 -6.16
C VAL A 148 -16.21 -7.35 -6.08
N ALA A 149 -15.68 -8.16 -7.00
CA ALA A 149 -16.03 -9.57 -7.06
C ALA A 149 -15.24 -10.40 -6.04
N THR A 150 -15.92 -11.27 -5.29
CA THR A 150 -15.27 -12.29 -4.46
C THR A 150 -14.55 -13.31 -5.34
N ASN A 151 -13.43 -13.86 -4.85
CA ASN A 151 -12.60 -14.86 -5.54
C ASN A 151 -12.02 -14.40 -6.90
N GLN A 152 -11.91 -13.10 -7.12
CA GLN A 152 -11.24 -12.53 -8.30
C GLN A 152 -10.08 -11.63 -7.87
N TRP A 153 -9.04 -11.61 -8.69
CA TRP A 153 -7.93 -10.69 -8.52
C TRP A 153 -8.33 -9.29 -8.98
N HIS A 154 -8.08 -8.32 -8.11
CA HIS A 154 -8.30 -6.91 -8.35
C HIS A 154 -7.02 -6.13 -8.14
N THR A 155 -6.91 -4.96 -8.75
CA THR A 155 -5.80 -4.03 -8.54
C THR A 155 -6.31 -2.78 -7.82
N LEU A 156 -5.71 -2.46 -6.68
CA LEU A 156 -5.97 -1.21 -5.96
C LEU A 156 -4.69 -0.38 -5.90
N ARG A 157 -4.77 0.86 -6.37
CA ARG A 157 -3.65 1.80 -6.39
C ARG A 157 -4.04 3.11 -5.75
N VAL A 158 -3.11 3.70 -5.02
CA VAL A 158 -3.18 5.08 -4.53
C VAL A 158 -1.95 5.84 -5.00
N GLY A 159 -2.18 6.90 -5.76
CA GLY A 159 -1.19 7.95 -6.02
C GLY A 159 -1.34 9.05 -4.97
N PHE A 160 -0.22 9.53 -4.43
CA PHE A 160 -0.22 10.60 -3.43
C PHE A 160 0.87 11.62 -3.72
N GLN A 161 0.47 12.89 -3.73
CA GLN A 161 1.37 14.03 -3.97
C GLN A 161 0.92 15.22 -3.12
N ASN A 162 1.82 15.74 -2.28
CA ASN A 162 1.46 16.76 -1.28
C ASN A 162 0.27 16.28 -0.43
N ASN A 163 -0.86 16.98 -0.48
CA ASN A 163 -2.10 16.60 0.21
C ASN A 163 -3.17 15.99 -0.71
N HIS A 164 -2.84 15.76 -1.99
CA HIS A 164 -3.75 15.21 -2.99
C HIS A 164 -3.56 13.71 -3.16
N PHE A 165 -4.68 12.94 -3.12
CA PHE A 165 -4.70 11.50 -3.26
C PHE A 165 -5.66 11.07 -4.38
N THR A 166 -5.20 10.16 -5.23
CA THR A 166 -6.01 9.55 -6.29
C THR A 166 -6.04 8.04 -6.07
N VAL A 167 -7.24 7.48 -5.86
CA VAL A 167 -7.46 6.04 -5.76
C VAL A 167 -7.98 5.50 -7.07
N THR A 168 -7.34 4.46 -7.61
CA THR A 168 -7.81 3.70 -8.76
C THR A 168 -8.09 2.26 -8.38
N PHE A 169 -9.16 1.70 -8.92
CA PHE A 169 -9.55 0.32 -8.75
C PHE A 169 -9.76 -0.31 -10.13
N ASP A 170 -9.06 -1.41 -10.40
CA ASP A 170 -9.04 -2.09 -11.71
C ASP A 170 -8.82 -1.11 -12.88
N GLY A 171 -7.84 -0.21 -12.71
CA GLY A 171 -7.47 0.80 -13.69
C GLY A 171 -8.43 1.99 -13.82
N LYS A 172 -9.58 1.99 -13.12
CA LYS A 172 -10.55 3.09 -13.15
C LYS A 172 -10.38 4.01 -11.94
N LYS A 173 -10.39 5.32 -12.17
CA LYS A 173 -10.38 6.29 -11.08
C LYS A 173 -11.66 6.14 -10.23
N ALA A 174 -11.49 5.83 -8.95
CA ALA A 174 -12.56 5.66 -7.98
C ALA A 174 -12.77 6.93 -7.15
N ILE A 175 -11.70 7.49 -6.58
CA ILE A 175 -11.75 8.59 -5.61
C ILE A 175 -10.60 9.56 -5.87
N GLU A 176 -10.90 10.85 -5.75
CA GLU A 176 -9.92 11.93 -5.51
C GLU A 176 -10.27 12.59 -4.17
N TRP A 177 -9.25 12.89 -3.37
CA TRP A 177 -9.43 13.47 -2.05
C TRP A 177 -8.17 14.21 -1.59
N ASP A 178 -8.37 15.33 -0.89
CA ASP A 178 -7.31 16.15 -0.31
C ASP A 178 -7.36 16.09 1.22
N ASP A 179 -6.21 15.88 1.86
CA ASP A 179 -6.11 15.84 3.33
C ASP A 179 -4.69 16.14 3.81
N ASP A 180 -4.61 16.89 4.89
CA ASP A 180 -3.36 17.36 5.52
C ASP A 180 -3.06 16.69 6.87
N THR A 181 -3.73 15.59 7.22
CA THR A 181 -3.56 14.91 8.51
C THR A 181 -2.13 14.39 8.71
N PHE A 182 -1.58 13.67 7.70
CA PHE A 182 -0.19 13.19 7.72
C PHE A 182 0.58 13.83 6.58
N LYS A 183 1.44 14.82 6.89
CA LYS A 183 2.21 15.58 5.91
C LYS A 183 3.60 15.01 5.65
N ASP A 184 4.12 14.24 6.60
CA ASP A 184 5.46 13.67 6.54
C ASP A 184 5.49 12.37 5.74
N ALA A 185 6.70 12.01 5.29
CA ALA A 185 6.94 10.69 4.75
C ALA A 185 6.63 9.58 5.77
N GLY A 186 6.24 8.43 5.26
CA GLY A 186 5.95 7.27 6.09
C GLY A 186 5.97 5.97 5.30
N LYS A 187 5.69 4.89 5.98
CA LYS A 187 5.71 3.55 5.42
C LYS A 187 4.47 3.27 4.57
N VAL A 188 4.57 2.24 3.73
CA VAL A 188 3.46 1.67 2.95
C VAL A 188 3.23 0.22 3.38
N GLY A 189 2.06 -0.34 3.04
CA GLY A 189 1.73 -1.72 3.38
C GLY A 189 0.36 -2.14 2.89
N VAL A 190 -0.09 -3.31 3.36
CA VAL A 190 -1.41 -3.87 3.05
C VAL A 190 -2.29 -3.96 4.30
N TRP A 191 -3.61 -4.05 4.09
CA TRP A 191 -4.61 -3.92 5.12
C TRP A 191 -5.84 -4.78 4.82
N THR A 192 -6.46 -5.32 5.88
CA THR A 192 -7.80 -5.90 5.82
C THR A 192 -8.67 -5.48 7.02
N LYS A 193 -9.88 -6.01 7.11
CA LYS A 193 -10.81 -5.74 8.23
C LYS A 193 -11.45 -7.02 8.73
N ALA A 194 -11.65 -7.08 10.04
CA ALA A 194 -12.39 -8.12 10.75
C ALA A 194 -11.93 -9.55 10.37
N ASP A 195 -12.85 -10.37 9.90
CA ASP A 195 -12.66 -11.76 9.50
C ASP A 195 -12.32 -11.94 8.01
N SER A 196 -11.92 -10.86 7.31
CA SER A 196 -11.55 -10.93 5.90
C SER A 196 -10.39 -11.91 5.67
N VAL A 197 -10.62 -12.95 4.88
CA VAL A 197 -9.56 -13.76 4.30
C VAL A 197 -9.21 -13.20 2.93
N THR A 198 -8.00 -12.67 2.79
CA THR A 198 -7.57 -11.96 1.58
C THR A 198 -6.17 -12.35 1.19
N LEU A 199 -5.96 -12.59 -0.11
CA LEU A 199 -4.66 -12.81 -0.72
C LEU A 199 -4.15 -11.50 -1.32
N PHE A 200 -2.83 -11.29 -1.27
CA PHE A 200 -2.14 -10.15 -1.85
C PHE A 200 -0.94 -10.62 -2.67
N ASP A 201 -0.74 -9.96 -3.81
CA ASP A 201 0.37 -10.22 -4.71
C ASP A 201 0.80 -8.94 -5.43
N ASP A 202 1.97 -8.96 -6.08
CA ASP A 202 2.51 -7.84 -6.86
C ASP A 202 2.40 -6.49 -6.12
N PHE A 203 2.81 -6.47 -4.85
CA PHE A 203 2.85 -5.22 -4.08
C PHE A 203 3.89 -4.27 -4.66
N THR A 204 3.43 -3.17 -5.22
CA THR A 204 4.28 -2.23 -5.95
C THR A 204 4.23 -0.84 -5.32
N TYR A 205 5.37 -0.19 -5.19
CA TYR A 205 5.47 1.18 -4.71
C TYR A 205 6.62 1.93 -5.36
N GLY A 206 6.55 3.26 -5.34
CA GLY A 206 7.60 4.11 -5.86
C GLY A 206 7.46 5.54 -5.36
N ALA A 207 8.60 6.22 -5.18
CA ALA A 207 8.63 7.67 -4.95
C ALA A 207 8.35 8.41 -6.27
N LYS A 208 7.90 9.66 -6.15
CA LYS A 208 7.74 10.58 -7.30
C LYS A 208 8.80 11.66 -7.23
#